data_cdd539f0f3a8df9501c8833299cecd3e
#
_entry.id   cdd539f0f3a8df9501c8833299cecd3e
#
_cell.length_a   1.000
_cell.length_b   1.000
_cell.length_c   1.000
_cell.angle_alpha   90.00
_cell.angle_beta   90.00
_cell.angle_gamma   90.00
#
_symmetry.space_group_name_H-M   'P 1'
#
loop_
_entity.id
_entity.type
_entity.pdbx_description
1 polymer ?
#
loop_
_entity_poly.entity_id
_entity_poly.type
_entity_poly.pdbx_seq_one_letter_code
_entity_poly.pdbx_strand_id
1 'polypeptide(L)'
;ESHTFKEIAQMGLEMLGTVREEQVWKAVRLAEQSLAQLGADWVLEVSHMGYLFGLFDALGVPEVARPGLLEKLREKNAHELRRAARAAGVDDAGADALTGLLELSGSYEETLAKAEAACRNDRMRAAAAELRALAKTLEAAGGAVRLDLSLAGEMEYYNGLVFQGYLQGLPRPL
;
A
#
# COMPACT_ATOMS: atom_id res chain seq x y z
N GLU A 1 5.65 -32.28 21.35
CA GLU A 1 5.49 -30.91 20.81
C GLU A 1 4.46 -30.20 21.67
N SER A 2 4.92 -29.27 22.52
CA SER A 2 4.01 -28.49 23.36
C SER A 2 3.41 -27.36 22.51
N HIS A 3 2.14 -27.47 22.18
CA HIS A 3 1.36 -26.37 21.64
C HIS A 3 1.13 -25.33 22.75
N THR A 4 2.11 -24.46 22.95
CA THR A 4 1.93 -23.29 23.82
C THR A 4 1.12 -22.24 23.04
N PHE A 5 -0.09 -21.96 23.46
CA PHE A 5 -0.83 -20.79 23.01
C PHE A 5 -0.02 -19.55 23.39
N LYS A 6 0.36 -18.73 22.38
CA LYS A 6 0.95 -17.42 22.62
C LYS A 6 -0.17 -16.40 22.74
N GLU A 7 -0.25 -15.75 23.88
CA GLU A 7 -1.10 -14.57 24.05
C GLU A 7 -0.36 -13.35 23.43
N ILE A 8 -1.04 -12.64 22.55
CA ILE A 8 -0.52 -11.43 21.90
C ILE A 8 -1.45 -10.28 22.31
N ALA A 9 -0.90 -9.27 22.97
CA ALA A 9 -1.62 -8.04 23.20
C ALA A 9 -1.65 -7.21 21.89
N GLN A 10 -2.84 -6.83 21.48
CA GLN A 10 -3.04 -6.00 20.28
C GLN A 10 -3.87 -4.77 20.67
N MET A 11 -3.45 -3.61 20.17
CA MET A 11 -4.16 -2.36 20.36
C MET A 11 -4.50 -1.78 18.98
N GLY A 12 -5.74 -1.33 18.81
CA GLY A 12 -6.23 -0.77 17.57
C GLY A 12 -7.03 0.51 17.79
N LEU A 13 -7.20 1.26 16.72
CA LEU A 13 -8.05 2.45 16.65
C LEU A 13 -9.04 2.26 15.51
N GLU A 14 -10.32 2.49 15.79
CA GLU A 14 -11.38 2.53 14.78
C GLU A 14 -12.07 3.88 14.79
N MET A 15 -12.35 4.42 13.62
CA MET A 15 -13.14 5.64 13.43
C MET A 15 -14.46 5.27 12.75
N LEU A 16 -15.57 5.50 13.43
CA LEU A 16 -16.91 5.16 12.94
C LEU A 16 -17.67 6.41 12.50
N GLY A 17 -18.52 6.26 11.49
CA GLY A 17 -19.36 7.31 10.95
C GLY A 17 -18.84 7.85 9.61
N THR A 18 -19.11 9.13 9.33
CA THR A 18 -18.62 9.77 8.10
C THR A 18 -17.14 10.12 8.24
N VAL A 19 -16.28 9.26 7.72
CA VAL A 19 -14.83 9.48 7.73
C VAL A 19 -14.47 10.45 6.59
N ARG A 20 -13.87 11.58 6.94
CA ARG A 20 -13.35 12.58 6.00
C ARG A 20 -11.83 12.40 5.85
N GLU A 21 -11.28 12.95 4.78
CA GLU A 21 -9.83 12.90 4.51
C GLU A 21 -8.96 13.28 5.72
N GLU A 22 -9.33 14.36 6.43
CA GLU A 22 -8.61 14.81 7.63
C GLU A 22 -8.52 13.73 8.73
N GLN A 23 -9.53 12.88 8.85
CA GLN A 23 -9.54 11.79 9.83
C GLN A 23 -8.66 10.63 9.37
N VAL A 24 -8.60 10.37 8.07
CA VAL A 24 -7.68 9.38 7.48
C VAL A 24 -6.23 9.82 7.71
N TRP A 25 -5.91 11.09 7.42
CA TRP A 25 -4.58 11.65 7.67
C TRP A 25 -4.20 11.61 9.15
N LYS A 26 -5.17 11.86 10.03
CA LYS A 26 -4.98 11.75 11.49
C LYS A 26 -4.58 10.34 11.91
N ALA A 27 -5.17 9.29 11.30
CA ALA A 27 -4.82 7.90 11.58
C ALA A 27 -3.38 7.60 11.15
N VAL A 28 -2.96 8.04 9.96
CA VAL A 28 -1.57 7.87 9.48
C VAL A 28 -0.57 8.61 10.38
N ARG A 29 -0.87 9.86 10.76
CA ARG A 29 -0.02 10.61 11.69
C ARG A 29 0.07 9.96 13.07
N LEU A 30 -1.02 9.38 13.56
CA LEU A 30 -1.00 8.67 14.84
C LEU A 30 -0.12 7.43 14.76
N ALA A 31 -0.15 6.68 13.63
CA ALA A 31 0.76 5.57 13.40
C ALA A 31 2.23 6.04 13.37
N GLU A 32 2.54 7.13 12.65
CA GLU A 32 3.87 7.76 12.63
C GLU A 32 4.36 8.11 14.04
N GLN A 33 3.55 8.83 14.81
CA GLN A 33 3.87 9.24 16.17
C GLN A 33 4.06 8.04 17.11
N SER A 34 3.24 7.00 16.95
CA SER A 34 3.35 5.77 17.75
C SER A 34 4.67 5.06 17.48
N LEU A 35 5.06 4.93 16.21
CA LEU A 35 6.34 4.34 15.82
C LEU A 35 7.52 5.16 16.37
N ALA A 36 7.46 6.47 16.28
CA ALA A 36 8.51 7.37 16.76
C ALA A 36 8.75 7.25 18.29
N GLN A 37 7.75 6.85 19.06
CA GLN A 37 7.87 6.66 20.52
C GLN A 37 8.54 5.34 20.91
N LEU A 38 8.70 4.39 20.01
CA LEU A 38 9.23 3.07 20.31
C LEU A 38 10.76 3.04 20.49
N GLY A 39 11.45 4.15 20.22
CA GLY A 39 12.89 4.31 20.50
C GLY A 39 13.82 3.45 19.64
N ALA A 40 13.32 2.90 18.53
CA ALA A 40 14.07 2.15 17.54
C ALA A 40 13.91 2.82 16.17
N ASP A 41 14.79 2.50 15.23
CA ASP A 41 14.63 2.93 13.85
C ASP A 41 13.36 2.27 13.26
N TRP A 42 12.56 3.07 12.60
CA TRP A 42 11.28 2.64 12.06
C TRP A 42 11.07 3.11 10.62
N VAL A 43 10.18 2.44 9.93
CA VAL A 43 9.69 2.82 8.61
C VAL A 43 8.17 2.67 8.61
N LEU A 44 7.46 3.67 8.08
CA LEU A 44 6.04 3.60 7.78
C LEU A 44 5.87 3.57 6.26
N GLU A 45 5.46 2.42 5.73
CA GLU A 45 5.12 2.28 4.32
C GLU A 45 3.64 2.63 4.11
N VAL A 46 3.37 3.46 3.11
CA VAL A 46 2.03 3.93 2.75
C VAL A 46 1.73 3.51 1.32
N SER A 47 0.50 3.12 1.07
CA SER A 47 -0.03 2.80 -0.25
C SER A 47 -1.46 3.30 -0.40
N HIS A 48 -2.03 3.13 -1.59
CA HIS A 48 -3.42 3.50 -1.87
C HIS A 48 -4.09 2.47 -2.76
N MET A 49 -5.08 1.75 -2.20
CA MET A 49 -5.79 0.69 -2.93
C MET A 49 -6.52 1.22 -4.17
N GLY A 50 -6.98 2.48 -4.14
CA GLY A 50 -7.57 3.14 -5.31
C GLY A 50 -6.62 3.26 -6.49
N TYR A 51 -5.31 3.43 -6.25
CA TYR A 51 -4.31 3.44 -7.31
C TYR A 51 -4.17 2.06 -7.95
N LEU A 52 -4.05 1.03 -7.14
CA LEU A 52 -3.94 -0.37 -7.57
C LEU A 52 -5.18 -0.84 -8.34
N PHE A 53 -6.36 -0.62 -7.77
CA PHE A 53 -7.62 -0.96 -8.46
C PHE A 53 -7.85 -0.12 -9.72
N GLY A 54 -7.42 1.15 -9.71
CA GLY A 54 -7.42 1.98 -10.91
C GLY A 54 -6.56 1.38 -12.02
N LEU A 55 -5.39 0.82 -11.69
CA LEU A 55 -4.58 0.11 -12.67
C LEU A 55 -5.28 -1.17 -13.17
N PHE A 56 -5.88 -1.97 -12.28
CA PHE A 56 -6.67 -3.13 -12.71
C PHE A 56 -7.80 -2.75 -13.66
N ASP A 57 -8.52 -1.65 -13.37
CA ASP A 57 -9.59 -1.14 -14.23
C ASP A 57 -9.04 -0.71 -15.60
N ALA A 58 -7.91 0.01 -15.64
CA ALA A 58 -7.27 0.47 -16.87
C ALA A 58 -6.77 -0.67 -17.76
N LEU A 59 -6.43 -1.82 -17.15
CA LEU A 59 -5.95 -3.01 -17.84
C LEU A 59 -7.07 -4.03 -18.15
N GLY A 60 -8.31 -3.71 -17.77
CA GLY A 60 -9.43 -4.62 -17.97
C GLY A 60 -9.34 -5.92 -17.18
N VAL A 61 -8.66 -5.93 -16.03
CA VAL A 61 -8.53 -7.10 -15.16
C VAL A 61 -9.90 -7.53 -14.63
N PRO A 62 -10.38 -8.75 -14.95
CA PRO A 62 -11.65 -9.26 -14.44
C PRO A 62 -11.65 -9.30 -12.90
N GLU A 63 -12.78 -8.97 -12.28
CA GLU A 63 -12.89 -8.98 -10.80
C GLU A 63 -12.50 -10.31 -10.19
N VAL A 64 -12.89 -11.41 -10.81
CA VAL A 64 -12.56 -12.78 -10.35
C VAL A 64 -11.05 -13.07 -10.31
N ALA A 65 -10.24 -12.35 -11.10
CA ALA A 65 -8.79 -12.53 -11.14
C ALA A 65 -8.04 -11.64 -10.12
N ARG A 66 -8.69 -10.57 -9.63
CA ARG A 66 -8.05 -9.56 -8.76
C ARG A 66 -7.48 -10.15 -7.46
N PRO A 67 -8.18 -11.04 -6.73
CA PRO A 67 -7.64 -11.63 -5.50
C PRO A 67 -6.33 -12.37 -5.73
N GLY A 68 -6.23 -13.16 -6.80
CA GLY A 68 -5.00 -13.87 -7.14
C GLY A 68 -3.84 -12.94 -7.51
N LEU A 69 -4.12 -11.83 -8.18
CA LEU A 69 -3.10 -10.81 -8.49
C LEU A 69 -2.64 -10.05 -7.23
N LEU A 70 -3.56 -9.72 -6.31
CA LEU A 70 -3.24 -9.11 -5.03
C LEU A 70 -2.33 -10.01 -4.18
N GLU A 71 -2.59 -11.32 -4.17
CA GLU A 71 -1.73 -12.30 -3.49
C GLU A 71 -0.30 -12.27 -4.05
N LYS A 72 -0.14 -12.26 -5.39
CA LYS A 72 1.18 -12.23 -6.03
C LYS A 72 1.91 -10.89 -5.85
N LEU A 73 1.18 -9.79 -5.74
CA LEU A 73 1.74 -8.49 -5.34
C LEU A 73 2.27 -8.53 -3.90
N ARG A 74 1.50 -9.06 -2.95
CA ARG A 74 1.94 -9.22 -1.55
C ARG A 74 3.18 -10.11 -1.40
N GLU A 75 3.26 -11.17 -2.20
CA GLU A 75 4.44 -12.04 -2.26
C GLU A 75 5.64 -11.36 -2.93
N LYS A 76 5.46 -10.17 -3.53
CA LYS A 76 6.46 -9.45 -4.33
C LYS A 76 7.12 -10.33 -5.40
N ASN A 77 6.35 -11.25 -5.98
CA ASN A 77 6.81 -12.20 -6.99
C ASN A 77 6.46 -11.74 -8.41
N ALA A 78 7.37 -10.98 -9.03
CA ALA A 78 7.19 -10.42 -10.37
C ALA A 78 6.88 -11.48 -11.44
N HIS A 79 7.54 -12.65 -11.37
CA HIS A 79 7.33 -13.72 -12.34
C HIS A 79 5.91 -14.29 -12.26
N GLU A 80 5.47 -14.64 -11.07
CA GLU A 80 4.13 -15.18 -10.84
C GLU A 80 3.04 -14.14 -11.10
N LEU A 81 3.28 -12.87 -10.74
CA LEU A 81 2.38 -11.76 -11.03
C LEU A 81 2.18 -11.60 -12.55
N ARG A 82 3.26 -11.62 -13.32
CA ARG A 82 3.21 -11.56 -14.80
C ARG A 82 2.43 -12.75 -15.37
N ARG A 83 2.70 -13.95 -14.89
CA ARG A 83 2.02 -15.17 -15.33
C ARG A 83 0.51 -15.11 -15.03
N ALA A 84 0.15 -14.68 -13.83
CA ALA A 84 -1.25 -14.53 -13.40
C ALA A 84 -1.98 -13.45 -14.22
N ALA A 85 -1.32 -12.32 -14.51
CA ALA A 85 -1.87 -11.25 -15.33
C ALA A 85 -2.20 -11.74 -16.75
N ARG A 86 -1.28 -12.45 -17.38
CA ARG A 86 -1.53 -13.07 -18.71
C ARG A 86 -2.66 -14.10 -18.68
N ALA A 87 -2.72 -14.93 -17.65
CA ALA A 87 -3.82 -15.89 -17.47
C ALA A 87 -5.18 -15.18 -17.29
N ALA A 88 -5.19 -13.97 -16.74
CA ALA A 88 -6.36 -13.12 -16.62
C ALA A 88 -6.72 -12.36 -17.92
N GLY A 89 -5.97 -12.57 -19.02
CA GLY A 89 -6.21 -11.94 -20.32
C GLY A 89 -5.55 -10.55 -20.49
N VAL A 90 -4.65 -10.15 -19.58
CA VAL A 90 -3.89 -8.93 -19.70
C VAL A 90 -2.74 -9.13 -20.70
N ASP A 91 -2.55 -8.19 -21.60
CA ASP A 91 -1.46 -8.21 -22.57
C ASP A 91 -0.07 -7.97 -21.94
N ASP A 92 0.98 -8.11 -22.73
CA ASP A 92 2.35 -7.99 -22.24
C ASP A 92 2.66 -6.60 -21.66
N ALA A 93 2.17 -5.54 -22.28
CA ALA A 93 2.36 -4.18 -21.80
C ALA A 93 1.61 -3.91 -20.49
N GLY A 94 0.44 -4.51 -20.34
CA GLY A 94 -0.32 -4.47 -19.07
C GLY A 94 0.36 -5.31 -17.98
N ALA A 95 0.87 -6.48 -18.32
CA ALA A 95 1.62 -7.31 -17.37
C ALA A 95 2.92 -6.61 -16.90
N ASP A 96 3.60 -5.88 -17.80
CA ASP A 96 4.74 -5.02 -17.45
C ASP A 96 4.33 -3.88 -16.51
N ALA A 97 3.19 -3.26 -16.76
CA ALA A 97 2.69 -2.22 -15.88
C ALA A 97 2.34 -2.73 -14.47
N LEU A 98 1.77 -3.94 -14.37
CA LEU A 98 1.50 -4.57 -13.08
C LEU A 98 2.77 -4.94 -12.33
N THR A 99 3.75 -5.53 -13.02
CA THR A 99 5.05 -5.83 -12.38
C THR A 99 5.81 -4.57 -12.02
N GLY A 100 5.66 -3.49 -12.78
CA GLY A 100 6.24 -2.17 -12.49
C GLY A 100 5.76 -1.57 -11.16
N LEU A 101 4.60 -1.99 -10.62
CA LEU A 101 4.18 -1.59 -9.27
C LEU A 101 5.18 -2.02 -8.18
N LEU A 102 5.85 -3.17 -8.37
CA LEU A 102 6.86 -3.67 -7.42
C LEU A 102 8.10 -2.76 -7.33
N GLU A 103 8.31 -1.93 -8.35
CA GLU A 103 9.40 -0.95 -8.43
C GLU A 103 8.95 0.45 -7.93
N LEU A 104 7.64 0.66 -7.75
CA LEU A 104 7.08 1.90 -7.19
C LEU A 104 7.11 1.87 -5.67
N SER A 105 8.31 1.76 -5.12
CA SER A 105 8.58 1.75 -3.68
C SER A 105 9.84 2.57 -3.36
N GLY A 106 9.88 3.23 -2.18
CA GLY A 106 11.03 3.99 -1.73
C GLY A 106 10.71 5.36 -1.15
N SER A 107 11.56 6.36 -1.45
CA SER A 107 11.35 7.75 -1.05
C SER A 107 9.95 8.23 -1.46
N TYR A 108 9.21 8.82 -0.51
CA TYR A 108 7.81 9.19 -0.73
C TYR A 108 7.64 10.09 -1.96
N GLU A 109 8.40 11.19 -2.03
CA GLU A 109 8.26 12.18 -3.10
C GLU A 109 8.68 11.64 -4.47
N GLU A 110 9.79 10.92 -4.56
CA GLU A 110 10.27 10.35 -5.83
C GLU A 110 9.32 9.28 -6.35
N THR A 111 8.82 8.42 -5.45
CA THR A 111 7.88 7.35 -5.82
C THR A 111 6.54 7.94 -6.24
N LEU A 112 6.06 8.98 -5.53
CA LEU A 112 4.83 9.66 -5.88
C LEU A 112 4.93 10.34 -7.26
N ALA A 113 6.03 11.00 -7.56
CA ALA A 113 6.24 11.62 -8.88
C ALA A 113 6.19 10.59 -10.02
N LYS A 114 6.81 9.41 -9.82
CA LYS A 114 6.71 8.29 -10.76
C LYS A 114 5.29 7.77 -10.91
N ALA A 115 4.58 7.63 -9.79
CA ALA A 115 3.20 7.18 -9.78
C ALA A 115 2.27 8.16 -10.52
N GLU A 116 2.41 9.47 -10.29
CA GLU A 116 1.66 10.51 -10.99
C GLU A 116 1.86 10.42 -12.51
N ALA A 117 3.11 10.26 -12.95
CA ALA A 117 3.45 10.12 -14.36
C ALA A 117 2.89 8.83 -15.00
N ALA A 118 2.71 7.77 -14.21
CA ALA A 118 2.19 6.47 -14.66
C ALA A 118 0.66 6.35 -14.61
N CYS A 119 -0.07 7.37 -14.16
CA CYS A 119 -1.53 7.34 -14.06
C CYS A 119 -2.20 7.15 -15.42
N ARG A 120 -3.08 6.15 -15.53
CA ARG A 120 -3.79 5.78 -16.77
C ARG A 120 -5.25 6.21 -16.80
N ASN A 121 -5.85 6.50 -15.64
CA ASN A 121 -7.26 6.90 -15.52
C ASN A 121 -7.48 7.85 -14.34
N ASP A 122 -8.72 8.35 -14.21
CA ASP A 122 -9.11 9.30 -13.16
C ASP A 122 -9.03 8.70 -11.75
N ARG A 123 -9.30 7.40 -11.60
CA ARG A 123 -9.18 6.71 -10.30
C ARG A 123 -7.74 6.71 -9.79
N MET A 124 -6.77 6.42 -10.66
CA MET A 124 -5.35 6.50 -10.32
C MET A 124 -4.94 7.93 -10.00
N ARG A 125 -5.40 8.92 -10.79
CA ARG A 125 -5.13 10.35 -10.54
C ARG A 125 -5.70 10.82 -9.21
N ALA A 126 -6.91 10.42 -8.87
CA ALA A 126 -7.53 10.74 -7.58
C ALA A 126 -6.73 10.17 -6.42
N ALA A 127 -6.35 8.89 -6.50
CA ALA A 127 -5.52 8.24 -5.48
C ALA A 127 -4.14 8.91 -5.32
N ALA A 128 -3.49 9.27 -6.42
CA ALA A 128 -2.22 10.00 -6.38
C ALA A 128 -2.38 11.41 -5.77
N ALA A 129 -3.50 12.09 -6.04
CA ALA A 129 -3.80 13.38 -5.43
C ALA A 129 -4.01 13.29 -3.91
N GLU A 130 -4.69 12.23 -3.42
CA GLU A 130 -4.83 11.96 -1.98
C GLU A 130 -3.46 11.68 -1.33
N LEU A 131 -2.60 10.89 -1.97
CA LEU A 131 -1.23 10.68 -1.50
C LEU A 131 -0.43 11.99 -1.49
N ARG A 132 -0.61 12.86 -2.47
CA ARG A 132 0.02 14.18 -2.53
C ARG A 132 -0.48 15.10 -1.41
N ALA A 133 -1.74 15.04 -1.08
CA ALA A 133 -2.33 15.80 0.02
C ALA A 133 -1.81 15.27 1.38
N LEU A 134 -1.73 13.95 1.55
CA LEU A 134 -1.15 13.32 2.75
C LEU A 134 0.31 13.74 2.96
N ALA A 135 1.14 13.78 1.90
CA ALA A 135 2.54 14.17 1.99
C ALA A 135 2.73 15.54 2.69
N LYS A 136 1.80 16.47 2.48
CA LYS A 136 1.84 17.81 3.11
C LYS A 136 1.54 17.80 4.61
N THR A 137 0.96 16.73 5.11
CA THR A 137 0.57 16.59 6.53
C THR A 137 1.55 15.75 7.33
N LEU A 138 2.41 14.97 6.66
CA LEU A 138 3.42 14.14 7.30
C LEU A 138 4.54 15.02 7.86
N GLU A 139 4.87 14.80 9.14
CA GLU A 139 5.93 15.53 9.84
C GLU A 139 7.29 14.83 9.72
N ALA A 140 7.32 13.66 9.10
CA ALA A 140 8.49 12.82 9.05
C ALA A 140 9.66 13.53 8.37
N ALA A 141 10.51 14.09 9.17
CA ALA A 141 11.84 14.47 8.73
C ALA A 141 12.64 13.20 8.43
N GLY A 142 13.24 13.12 7.27
CA GLY A 142 14.33 12.18 7.05
C GLY A 142 13.99 10.80 6.52
N GLY A 143 12.90 10.60 5.82
CA GLY A 143 12.70 9.38 5.02
C GLY A 143 12.18 8.15 5.77
N ALA A 144 11.68 8.32 6.99
CA ALA A 144 11.05 7.24 7.76
C ALA A 144 9.66 6.87 7.19
N VAL A 145 8.95 7.80 6.53
CA VAL A 145 7.73 7.49 5.78
C VAL A 145 8.08 7.26 4.31
N ARG A 146 7.64 6.13 3.77
CA ARG A 146 7.90 5.70 2.40
C ARG A 146 6.60 5.42 1.67
N LEU A 147 6.63 5.51 0.36
CA LEU A 147 5.54 5.05 -0.49
C LEU A 147 5.90 3.69 -1.08
N ASP A 148 4.99 2.72 -0.98
CA ASP A 148 5.10 1.41 -1.62
C ASP A 148 3.76 1.04 -2.26
N LEU A 149 3.61 1.27 -3.58
CA LEU A 149 2.37 1.01 -4.29
C LEU A 149 2.12 -0.48 -4.58
N SER A 150 3.05 -1.35 -4.22
CA SER A 150 2.85 -2.80 -4.21
C SER A 150 2.23 -3.30 -2.89
N LEU A 151 2.22 -2.47 -1.85
CA LEU A 151 1.57 -2.80 -0.58
C LEU A 151 0.06 -2.88 -0.79
N ALA A 152 -0.48 -4.08 -0.73
CA ALA A 152 -1.90 -4.36 -0.85
C ALA A 152 -2.47 -4.76 0.51
N GLY A 153 -3.59 -4.17 0.89
CA GLY A 153 -4.30 -4.55 2.11
C GLY A 153 -4.70 -6.02 2.13
N GLU A 154 -4.71 -6.63 3.30
CA GLU A 154 -5.09 -8.05 3.46
C GLU A 154 -6.56 -8.31 3.10
N MET A 155 -7.40 -7.29 3.27
CA MET A 155 -8.84 -7.38 3.04
C MET A 155 -9.23 -6.69 1.73
N GLU A 156 -9.97 -7.38 0.89
CA GLU A 156 -10.42 -6.89 -0.42
C GLU A 156 -11.36 -5.67 -0.35
N TYR A 157 -11.93 -5.37 0.82
CA TYR A 157 -12.82 -4.23 1.01
C TYR A 157 -12.09 -2.91 1.28
N TYR A 158 -10.78 -2.92 1.48
CA TYR A 158 -10.01 -1.67 1.55
C TYR A 158 -9.97 -0.98 0.18
N ASN A 159 -10.38 0.27 0.13
CA ASN A 159 -10.46 1.05 -1.12
C ASN A 159 -9.69 2.38 -1.09
N GLY A 160 -9.14 2.75 0.07
CA GLY A 160 -8.41 3.98 0.30
C GLY A 160 -6.94 3.76 0.65
N LEU A 161 -6.43 4.61 1.54
CA LEU A 161 -5.08 4.50 2.07
C LEU A 161 -4.91 3.23 2.89
N VAL A 162 -3.77 2.56 2.71
CA VAL A 162 -3.27 1.48 3.55
C VAL A 162 -1.85 1.80 3.97
N PHE A 163 -1.47 1.40 5.17
CA PHE A 163 -0.12 1.64 5.68
C PHE A 163 0.32 0.53 6.62
N GLN A 164 1.62 0.35 6.73
CA GLN A 164 2.24 -0.69 7.52
C GLN A 164 3.53 -0.19 8.15
N GLY A 165 3.68 -0.39 9.47
CA GLY A 165 4.86 0.02 10.22
C GLY A 165 5.87 -1.11 10.38
N TYR A 166 7.15 -0.78 10.32
CA TYR A 166 8.26 -1.71 10.55
C TYR A 166 9.22 -1.12 11.58
N LEU A 167 9.73 -1.96 12.45
CA LEU A 167 10.80 -1.62 13.39
C LEU A 167 12.06 -2.39 13.06
N GLN A 168 13.21 -1.73 13.19
CA GLN A 168 14.49 -2.40 13.04
C GLN A 168 14.63 -3.54 14.07
N GLY A 169 15.02 -4.71 13.59
CA GLY A 169 15.19 -5.91 14.42
C GLY A 169 13.93 -6.76 14.58
N LEU A 170 12.76 -6.31 14.12
CA LEU A 170 11.55 -7.13 14.04
C LEU A 170 11.35 -7.66 12.61
N PRO A 171 11.20 -8.98 12.43
CA PRO A 171 11.09 -9.58 11.10
C PRO A 171 9.68 -9.43 10.48
N ARG A 172 8.72 -8.88 11.21
CA ARG A 172 7.33 -8.72 10.78
C ARG A 172 6.87 -7.28 10.98
N PRO A 173 5.95 -6.80 10.15
CA PRO A 173 5.30 -5.52 10.37
C PRO A 173 4.50 -5.51 11.68
N LEU A 174 4.24 -4.30 12.16
CA LEU A 174 3.41 -4.03 13.33
C LEU A 174 1.95 -3.83 12.93
#